data_b0a2f6b1563b4b9260aff02e05342b14
#
_entry.id   b0a2f6b1563b4b9260aff02e05342b14
#
_cell.length_a   1.000
_cell.length_b   1.000
_cell.length_c   1.000
_cell.angle_alpha   90.00
_cell.angle_beta   90.00
_cell.angle_gamma   90.00
#
_symmetry.space_group_name_H-M   'P 1'
#
loop_
_entity.id
_entity.type
_entity.pdbx_description
1 polymer ?
#
loop_
_entity_poly.entity_id
_entity_poly.type
_entity_poly.pdbx_seq_one_letter_code
_entity_poly.pdbx_strand_id
1 'polypeptide(L)'
;MWQLMRIEWFKLFKQQRTYWALAAILIIEGLVLVGAYFQGTEIIELLLENLRKSFYFKGKLLNGNLMIYLLLNTLWFHLPLILMILVSGMMTTEYKDKTLQATFLQPVKKESFILSKYLVALQLTILVLAFLALTSVLLSNMLFGQGDLIVYLESLNFFTNEEAKERILFSFISGGFSMLFYTVVSMTLAIIIKEATATWIAATFFLVFTNLLLKIDLNSTFLNQWAYVKLIDSWQYFFYPEVEWEQVSFNTVLLFIYTVATALFGSYLFIKKDLE
;
A
#
# COMPACT_ATOMS: atom_id res chain seq x y z
N MET A 1 23.05 -2.82 15.37
CA MET A 1 21.90 -2.69 14.49
C MET A 1 20.84 -3.75 14.75
N TRP A 2 21.16 -5.05 14.74
CA TRP A 2 20.17 -6.12 14.98
C TRP A 2 19.40 -5.98 16.31
N GLN A 3 20.08 -5.64 17.41
CA GLN A 3 19.45 -5.41 18.70
C GLN A 3 18.45 -4.25 18.67
N LEU A 4 18.77 -3.15 17.97
CA LEU A 4 17.87 -2.00 17.80
C LEU A 4 16.60 -2.41 17.03
N MET A 5 16.74 -3.17 15.94
CA MET A 5 15.59 -3.69 15.18
C MET A 5 14.71 -4.59 16.05
N ARG A 6 15.30 -5.47 16.86
CA ARG A 6 14.55 -6.34 17.79
C ARG A 6 13.76 -5.55 18.81
N ILE A 7 14.33 -4.45 19.33
CA ILE A 7 13.64 -3.55 20.27
C ILE A 7 12.47 -2.86 19.57
N GLU A 8 12.65 -2.36 18.34
CA GLU A 8 11.57 -1.71 17.58
C GLU A 8 10.44 -2.68 17.28
N TRP A 9 10.73 -3.93 16.87
CA TRP A 9 9.72 -4.98 16.70
C TRP A 9 8.97 -5.27 18.00
N PHE A 10 9.68 -5.38 19.13
CA PHE A 10 9.05 -5.58 20.43
C PHE A 10 8.10 -4.45 20.79
N LYS A 11 8.50 -3.19 20.54
CA LYS A 11 7.63 -2.02 20.77
C LYS A 11 6.37 -2.10 19.90
N LEU A 12 6.50 -2.43 18.61
CA LEU A 12 5.36 -2.55 17.69
C LEU A 12 4.36 -3.62 18.14
N PHE A 13 4.83 -4.79 18.56
CA PHE A 13 3.94 -5.85 19.04
C PHE A 13 3.31 -5.54 20.41
N LYS A 14 3.87 -4.63 21.19
CA LYS A 14 3.26 -4.19 22.47
C LYS A 14 2.27 -3.03 22.30
N GLN A 15 2.25 -2.37 21.15
CA GLN A 15 1.38 -1.23 20.91
C GLN A 15 0.02 -1.67 20.39
N GLN A 16 -1.06 -1.24 21.08
CA GLN A 16 -2.44 -1.52 20.68
C GLN A 16 -2.76 -1.02 19.27
N ARG A 17 -2.17 0.09 18.84
CA ARG A 17 -2.39 0.65 17.50
C ARG A 17 -2.03 -0.31 16.37
N THR A 18 -1.03 -1.19 16.55
CA THR A 18 -0.67 -2.22 15.56
C THR A 18 -1.82 -3.19 15.35
N TYR A 19 -2.44 -3.63 16.42
CA TYR A 19 -3.60 -4.54 16.35
C TYR A 19 -4.84 -3.86 15.79
N TRP A 20 -5.08 -2.59 16.15
CA TRP A 20 -6.18 -1.81 15.55
C TRP A 20 -5.99 -1.57 14.06
N ALA A 21 -4.76 -1.36 13.61
CA ALA A 21 -4.44 -1.21 12.19
C ALA A 21 -4.74 -2.51 11.40
N LEU A 22 -4.31 -3.66 11.91
CA LEU A 22 -4.62 -4.96 11.32
C LEU A 22 -6.13 -5.26 11.35
N ALA A 23 -6.79 -4.94 12.45
CA ALA A 23 -8.25 -5.09 12.55
C ALA A 23 -8.99 -4.19 11.55
N ALA A 24 -8.54 -2.95 11.35
CA ALA A 24 -9.13 -2.04 10.36
C ALA A 24 -9.04 -2.59 8.94
N ILE A 25 -7.91 -3.20 8.57
CA ILE A 25 -7.75 -3.86 7.26
C ILE A 25 -8.77 -4.99 7.12
N LEU A 26 -8.89 -5.89 8.10
CA LEU A 26 -9.84 -6.99 8.09
C LEU A 26 -11.30 -6.53 8.07
N ILE A 27 -11.62 -5.43 8.78
CA ILE A 27 -12.97 -4.85 8.78
C ILE A 27 -13.32 -4.31 7.39
N ILE A 28 -12.42 -3.54 6.76
CA ILE A 28 -12.67 -3.01 5.42
C ILE A 28 -12.81 -4.17 4.41
N GLU A 29 -11.91 -5.15 4.48
CA GLU A 29 -11.97 -6.35 3.65
C GLU A 29 -13.31 -7.10 3.85
N GLY A 30 -13.69 -7.33 5.10
CA GLY A 30 -14.95 -7.97 5.45
C GLY A 30 -16.18 -7.20 4.96
N LEU A 31 -16.19 -5.87 5.08
CA LEU A 31 -17.28 -5.04 4.57
C LEU A 31 -17.43 -5.14 3.05
N VAL A 32 -16.33 -5.15 2.31
CA VAL A 32 -16.36 -5.33 0.84
C VAL A 32 -16.89 -6.71 0.47
N LEU A 33 -16.38 -7.77 1.12
CA LEU A 33 -16.81 -9.15 0.84
C LEU A 33 -18.28 -9.39 1.22
N VAL A 34 -18.71 -8.90 2.38
CA VAL A 34 -20.11 -9.02 2.83
C VAL A 34 -21.03 -8.22 1.90
N GLY A 35 -20.67 -6.99 1.55
CA GLY A 35 -21.45 -6.19 0.59
C GLY A 35 -21.60 -6.90 -0.76
N ALA A 36 -20.49 -7.44 -1.28
CA ALA A 36 -20.51 -8.23 -2.52
C ALA A 36 -21.32 -9.52 -2.39
N TYR A 37 -21.30 -10.18 -1.25
CA TYR A 37 -22.07 -11.42 -1.04
C TYR A 37 -23.59 -11.19 -1.12
N PHE A 38 -24.08 -10.08 -0.55
CA PHE A 38 -25.52 -9.77 -0.53
C PHE A 38 -26.00 -9.04 -1.78
N GLN A 39 -25.20 -8.16 -2.37
CA GLN A 39 -25.65 -7.28 -3.46
C GLN A 39 -24.83 -7.41 -4.74
N GLY A 40 -23.71 -8.14 -4.71
CA GLY A 40 -22.75 -8.18 -5.82
C GLY A 40 -23.33 -8.79 -7.10
N THR A 41 -24.20 -9.79 -6.99
CA THR A 41 -24.84 -10.40 -8.16
C THR A 41 -25.73 -9.38 -8.88
N GLU A 42 -26.56 -8.63 -8.14
CA GLU A 42 -27.46 -7.61 -8.71
C GLU A 42 -26.68 -6.48 -9.36
N ILE A 43 -25.58 -6.01 -8.70
CA ILE A 43 -24.71 -4.95 -9.23
C ILE A 43 -24.02 -5.41 -10.53
N ILE A 44 -23.47 -6.63 -10.54
CA ILE A 44 -22.84 -7.19 -11.75
C ILE A 44 -23.85 -7.38 -12.87
N GLU A 45 -25.05 -7.87 -12.57
CA GLU A 45 -26.10 -8.02 -13.55
C GLU A 45 -26.50 -6.69 -14.17
N LEU A 46 -26.63 -5.65 -13.37
CA LEU A 46 -26.92 -4.28 -13.84
C LEU A 46 -25.79 -3.73 -14.73
N LEU A 47 -24.53 -3.88 -14.29
CA LEU A 47 -23.37 -3.40 -15.05
C LEU A 47 -23.18 -4.12 -16.39
N LEU A 48 -23.53 -5.41 -16.44
CA LEU A 48 -23.36 -6.25 -17.62
C LEU A 48 -24.64 -6.37 -18.48
N GLU A 49 -25.74 -5.72 -18.10
CA GLU A 49 -27.02 -5.79 -18.82
C GLU A 49 -26.85 -5.48 -20.32
N ASN A 50 -26.10 -4.43 -20.66
CA ASN A 50 -25.82 -4.05 -22.03
C ASN A 50 -24.90 -5.03 -22.75
N LEU A 51 -23.95 -5.64 -22.04
CA LEU A 51 -22.99 -6.61 -22.60
C LEU A 51 -23.64 -7.98 -22.83
N ARG A 52 -24.63 -8.38 -22.04
CA ARG A 52 -25.40 -9.62 -22.23
C ARG A 52 -26.16 -9.66 -23.55
N LYS A 53 -26.44 -8.51 -24.18
CA LYS A 53 -27.03 -8.45 -25.51
C LYS A 53 -26.07 -8.91 -26.62
N SER A 54 -24.79 -8.79 -26.39
CA SER A 54 -23.72 -9.10 -27.37
C SER A 54 -22.84 -10.29 -26.97
N PHE A 55 -22.81 -10.65 -25.70
CA PHE A 55 -21.94 -11.69 -25.17
C PHE A 55 -22.73 -12.69 -24.32
N TYR A 56 -22.42 -13.97 -24.47
CA TYR A 56 -22.92 -15.03 -23.59
C TYR A 56 -21.87 -15.36 -22.53
N PHE A 57 -22.16 -15.03 -21.28
CA PHE A 57 -21.29 -15.35 -20.14
C PHE A 57 -21.63 -16.73 -19.58
N LYS A 58 -20.68 -17.65 -19.61
CA LYS A 58 -20.81 -18.96 -19.01
C LYS A 58 -20.14 -19.01 -17.65
N GLY A 59 -20.87 -19.37 -16.61
CA GLY A 59 -20.34 -19.50 -15.25
C GLY A 59 -20.74 -18.34 -14.33
N LYS A 60 -20.16 -18.33 -13.12
CA LYS A 60 -20.39 -17.28 -12.12
C LYS A 60 -19.39 -16.14 -12.35
N LEU A 61 -19.89 -14.97 -12.72
CA LEU A 61 -19.07 -13.78 -12.90
C LEU A 61 -18.53 -13.28 -11.56
N LEU A 62 -19.35 -13.36 -10.50
CA LEU A 62 -18.93 -13.04 -9.14
C LEU A 62 -18.16 -14.24 -8.58
N ASN A 63 -16.83 -14.13 -8.59
CA ASN A 63 -15.90 -15.17 -8.15
C ASN A 63 -14.76 -14.58 -7.33
N GLY A 64 -13.91 -15.43 -6.74
CA GLY A 64 -12.83 -15.01 -5.85
C GLY A 64 -11.81 -14.08 -6.51
N ASN A 65 -11.43 -14.33 -7.78
CA ASN A 65 -10.47 -13.48 -8.48
C ASN A 65 -11.01 -12.05 -8.71
N LEU A 66 -12.29 -11.91 -9.07
CA LEU A 66 -12.95 -10.62 -9.18
C LEU A 66 -13.01 -9.92 -7.82
N MET A 67 -13.30 -10.66 -6.75
CA MET A 67 -13.32 -10.08 -5.40
C MET A 67 -11.96 -9.60 -4.94
N ILE A 68 -10.88 -10.35 -5.21
CA ILE A 68 -9.51 -9.90 -4.91
C ILE A 68 -9.18 -8.62 -5.69
N TYR A 69 -9.55 -8.55 -6.98
CA TYR A 69 -9.36 -7.34 -7.78
C TYR A 69 -10.11 -6.13 -7.20
N LEU A 70 -11.36 -6.31 -6.77
CA LEU A 70 -12.16 -5.25 -6.13
C LEU A 70 -11.57 -4.84 -4.78
N LEU A 71 -11.07 -5.80 -3.99
CA LEU A 71 -10.36 -5.52 -2.74
C LEU A 71 -9.09 -4.71 -2.97
N LEU A 72 -8.29 -5.06 -3.99
CA LEU A 72 -7.12 -4.28 -4.39
C LEU A 72 -7.51 -2.83 -4.70
N ASN A 73 -8.53 -2.61 -5.53
CA ASN A 73 -8.98 -1.25 -5.87
C ASN A 73 -9.45 -0.46 -4.64
N THR A 74 -10.18 -1.10 -3.73
CA THR A 74 -10.71 -0.44 -2.53
C THR A 74 -9.62 -0.17 -1.51
N LEU A 75 -8.77 -1.15 -1.22
CA LEU A 75 -7.75 -1.06 -0.19
C LEU A 75 -6.53 -0.25 -0.63
N TRP A 76 -6.33 -0.06 -1.92
CA TRP A 76 -5.19 0.69 -2.45
C TRP A 76 -5.14 2.16 -2.01
N PHE A 77 -6.29 2.73 -1.65
CA PHE A 77 -6.37 4.04 -1.02
C PHE A 77 -6.26 3.96 0.51
N HIS A 78 -6.90 2.98 1.14
CA HIS A 78 -7.00 2.89 2.60
C HIS A 78 -5.74 2.33 3.25
N LEU A 79 -5.08 1.37 2.57
CA LEU A 79 -3.89 0.70 3.10
C LEU A 79 -2.70 1.66 3.31
N PRO A 80 -2.32 2.52 2.33
CA PRO A 80 -1.25 3.50 2.58
C PRO A 80 -1.59 4.43 3.75
N LEU A 81 -2.83 4.85 3.93
CA LEU A 81 -3.24 5.69 5.06
C LEU A 81 -2.99 4.97 6.40
N ILE A 82 -3.44 3.72 6.51
CA ILE A 82 -3.24 2.90 7.72
C ILE A 82 -1.74 2.72 8.00
N LEU A 83 -0.95 2.38 6.98
CA LEU A 83 0.50 2.21 7.10
C LEU A 83 1.20 3.51 7.52
N MET A 84 0.83 4.64 6.91
CA MET A 84 1.41 5.95 7.22
C MET A 84 1.14 6.35 8.68
N ILE A 85 -0.07 6.13 9.19
CA ILE A 85 -0.43 6.39 10.59
C ILE A 85 0.36 5.46 11.54
N LEU A 86 0.45 4.18 11.19
CA LEU A 86 1.13 3.19 12.02
C LEU A 86 2.63 3.48 12.12
N VAL A 87 3.28 3.72 10.97
CA VAL A 87 4.73 3.91 10.88
C VAL A 87 5.17 5.26 11.45
N SER A 88 4.44 6.35 11.17
CA SER A 88 4.78 7.67 11.74
C SER A 88 4.84 7.63 13.25
N GLY A 89 3.99 6.83 13.86
CA GLY A 89 3.97 6.63 15.29
C GLY A 89 5.23 5.98 15.86
N MET A 90 6.05 5.27 15.07
CA MET A 90 7.33 4.74 15.54
C MET A 90 8.32 5.86 15.91
N MET A 91 8.17 7.04 15.29
CA MET A 91 9.02 8.17 15.55
C MET A 91 8.36 9.22 16.44
N THR A 92 7.10 9.56 16.20
CA THR A 92 6.38 10.59 16.96
C THR A 92 6.19 10.19 18.44
N THR A 93 6.08 8.90 18.75
CA THR A 93 6.03 8.42 20.15
C THR A 93 7.36 8.68 20.87
N GLU A 94 8.51 8.48 20.20
CA GLU A 94 9.83 8.76 20.80
C GLU A 94 10.00 10.24 21.14
N TYR A 95 9.48 11.15 20.31
CA TYR A 95 9.48 12.58 20.61
C TYR A 95 8.54 12.92 21.77
N LYS A 96 7.31 12.39 21.74
CA LYS A 96 6.31 12.63 22.77
C LYS A 96 6.77 12.17 24.15
N ASP A 97 7.33 10.96 24.22
CA ASP A 97 7.72 10.33 25.48
C ASP A 97 9.15 10.71 25.92
N LYS A 98 9.83 11.58 25.11
CA LYS A 98 11.22 12.03 25.34
C LYS A 98 12.23 10.87 25.47
N THR A 99 11.94 9.73 24.87
CA THR A 99 12.79 8.52 24.96
C THR A 99 14.04 8.64 24.14
N LEU A 100 14.10 9.54 23.15
CA LEU A 100 15.30 9.82 22.35
C LEU A 100 16.46 10.27 23.23
N GLN A 101 16.24 11.16 24.19
CA GLN A 101 17.29 11.62 25.10
C GLN A 101 17.88 10.47 25.90
N ALA A 102 17.03 9.62 26.48
CA ALA A 102 17.45 8.42 27.24
C ALA A 102 18.20 7.41 26.35
N THR A 103 17.79 7.27 25.07
CA THR A 103 18.43 6.36 24.12
C THR A 103 19.85 6.82 23.77
N PHE A 104 20.06 8.12 23.59
CA PHE A 104 21.37 8.68 23.22
C PHE A 104 22.31 8.97 24.40
N LEU A 105 21.86 8.75 25.63
CA LEU A 105 22.76 8.61 26.79
C LEU A 105 23.51 7.24 26.74
N GLN A 106 23.01 6.28 25.97
CA GLN A 106 23.68 5.02 25.70
C GLN A 106 24.62 5.15 24.47
N PRO A 107 25.62 4.28 24.30
CA PRO A 107 26.54 4.34 23.16
C PRO A 107 25.90 3.88 21.86
N VAL A 108 24.82 4.55 21.44
CA VAL A 108 24.07 4.28 20.20
C VAL A 108 24.32 5.38 19.20
N LYS A 109 24.77 5.02 17.98
CA LYS A 109 24.96 5.99 16.88
C LYS A 109 23.61 6.40 16.28
N LYS A 110 23.43 7.70 16.01
CA LYS A 110 22.19 8.24 15.39
C LYS A 110 21.85 7.54 14.06
N GLU A 111 22.87 7.26 13.24
CA GLU A 111 22.71 6.57 11.96
C GLU A 111 22.14 5.16 12.15
N SER A 112 22.68 4.39 13.09
CA SER A 112 22.20 3.03 13.36
C SER A 112 20.78 3.03 13.93
N PHE A 113 20.43 4.02 14.73
CA PHE A 113 19.11 4.18 15.29
C PHE A 113 18.07 4.47 14.20
N ILE A 114 18.29 5.52 13.39
CA ILE A 114 17.32 5.90 12.34
C ILE A 114 17.20 4.83 11.25
N LEU A 115 18.32 4.22 10.84
CA LEU A 115 18.32 3.14 9.86
C LEU A 115 17.53 1.94 10.36
N SER A 116 17.66 1.56 11.66
CA SER A 116 16.88 0.46 12.23
C SER A 116 15.37 0.73 12.18
N LYS A 117 14.94 1.97 12.39
CA LYS A 117 13.53 2.37 12.30
C LYS A 117 12.99 2.26 10.87
N TYR A 118 13.72 2.78 9.86
CA TYR A 118 13.33 2.62 8.47
C TYR A 118 13.24 1.15 8.07
N LEU A 119 14.25 0.34 8.42
CA LEU A 119 14.25 -1.09 8.08
C LEU A 119 13.07 -1.85 8.72
N VAL A 120 12.77 -1.57 9.99
CA VAL A 120 11.62 -2.19 10.66
C VAL A 120 10.31 -1.71 10.06
N ALA A 121 10.19 -0.44 9.70
CA ALA A 121 9.02 0.10 9.02
C ALA A 121 8.78 -0.57 7.65
N LEU A 122 9.83 -0.76 6.85
CA LEU A 122 9.75 -1.47 5.57
C LEU A 122 9.36 -2.95 5.76
N GLN A 123 9.97 -3.64 6.73
CA GLN A 123 9.61 -5.02 7.07
C GLN A 123 8.15 -5.13 7.52
N LEU A 124 7.68 -4.21 8.37
CA LEU A 124 6.29 -4.16 8.80
C LEU A 124 5.33 -3.99 7.61
N THR A 125 5.66 -3.10 6.67
CA THR A 125 4.87 -2.89 5.46
C THR A 125 4.77 -4.17 4.62
N ILE A 126 5.87 -4.87 4.42
CA ILE A 126 5.88 -6.15 3.70
C ILE A 126 5.02 -7.19 4.42
N LEU A 127 5.10 -7.28 5.75
CA LEU A 127 4.28 -8.22 6.53
C LEU A 127 2.79 -7.88 6.47
N VAL A 128 2.42 -6.60 6.53
CA VAL A 128 1.03 -6.16 6.39
C VAL A 128 0.49 -6.46 5.00
N LEU A 129 1.29 -6.24 3.94
CA LEU A 129 0.92 -6.61 2.57
C LEU A 129 0.76 -8.11 2.39
N ALA A 130 1.68 -8.90 2.91
CA ALA A 130 1.59 -10.36 2.86
C ALA A 130 0.35 -10.87 3.63
N PHE A 131 0.05 -10.27 4.78
CA PHE A 131 -1.16 -10.56 5.54
C PHE A 131 -2.42 -10.24 4.72
N LEU A 132 -2.50 -9.04 4.11
CA LEU A 132 -3.61 -8.65 3.25
C LEU A 132 -3.76 -9.59 2.05
N ALA A 133 -2.67 -9.90 1.34
CA ALA A 133 -2.71 -10.80 0.20
C ALA A 133 -3.23 -12.19 0.59
N LEU A 134 -2.76 -12.71 1.74
CA LEU A 134 -3.20 -14.00 2.26
C LEU A 134 -4.69 -14.00 2.62
N THR A 135 -5.15 -12.99 3.39
CA THR A 135 -6.57 -12.91 3.81
C THR A 135 -7.48 -12.67 2.62
N SER A 136 -7.12 -11.79 1.69
CA SER A 136 -7.89 -11.54 0.46
C SER A 136 -8.07 -12.80 -0.37
N VAL A 137 -7.00 -13.55 -0.62
CA VAL A 137 -7.05 -14.78 -1.40
C VAL A 137 -7.88 -15.86 -0.68
N LEU A 138 -7.65 -16.06 0.63
CA LEU A 138 -8.37 -17.06 1.40
C LEU A 138 -9.86 -16.74 1.49
N LEU A 139 -10.22 -15.54 1.96
CA LEU A 139 -11.62 -15.18 2.19
C LEU A 139 -12.41 -15.08 0.89
N SER A 140 -11.83 -14.47 -0.15
CA SER A 140 -12.51 -14.35 -1.45
C SER A 140 -12.78 -15.74 -2.08
N ASN A 141 -11.80 -16.63 -2.07
CA ASN A 141 -11.99 -17.97 -2.63
C ASN A 141 -12.93 -18.86 -1.79
N MET A 142 -12.93 -18.70 -0.47
CA MET A 142 -13.85 -19.42 0.41
C MET A 142 -15.31 -19.01 0.19
N LEU A 143 -15.56 -17.70 -0.02
CA LEU A 143 -16.93 -17.17 -0.13
C LEU A 143 -17.47 -17.25 -1.56
N PHE A 144 -16.65 -17.02 -2.57
CA PHE A 144 -17.09 -16.85 -3.97
C PHE A 144 -16.57 -17.93 -4.91
N GLY A 145 -15.64 -18.79 -4.45
CA GLY A 145 -15.03 -19.84 -5.28
C GLY A 145 -14.03 -19.27 -6.29
N GLN A 146 -13.43 -20.17 -7.07
CA GLN A 146 -12.49 -19.80 -8.14
C GLN A 146 -13.24 -19.57 -9.46
N GLY A 147 -12.69 -18.74 -10.33
CA GLY A 147 -13.25 -18.47 -11.66
C GLY A 147 -12.38 -17.51 -12.48
N ASP A 148 -12.76 -17.35 -13.73
CA ASP A 148 -12.07 -16.44 -14.64
C ASP A 148 -12.32 -14.99 -14.23
N LEU A 149 -11.31 -14.12 -14.43
CA LEU A 149 -11.37 -12.71 -14.07
C LEU A 149 -11.79 -11.89 -15.29
N ILE A 150 -12.82 -11.07 -15.11
CA ILE A 150 -13.26 -10.11 -16.11
C ILE A 150 -13.08 -8.72 -15.52
N VAL A 151 -12.30 -7.89 -16.20
CA VAL A 151 -12.00 -6.51 -15.79
C VAL A 151 -12.26 -5.56 -16.92
N TYR A 152 -12.85 -4.41 -16.61
CA TYR A 152 -13.02 -3.31 -17.55
C TYR A 152 -12.01 -2.21 -17.24
N LEU A 153 -10.96 -2.12 -18.08
CA LEU A 153 -9.97 -1.06 -18.09
C LEU A 153 -9.83 -0.62 -19.55
N GLU A 154 -10.40 0.52 -19.93
CA GLU A 154 -10.47 1.01 -21.31
C GLU A 154 -11.15 0.04 -22.29
N SER A 155 -10.90 -1.25 -22.12
CA SER A 155 -11.52 -2.38 -22.84
C SER A 155 -11.95 -3.47 -21.87
N LEU A 156 -12.76 -4.41 -22.35
CA LEU A 156 -13.17 -5.59 -21.58
C LEU A 156 -12.07 -6.66 -21.70
N ASN A 157 -11.42 -6.96 -20.60
CA ASN A 157 -10.30 -7.90 -20.52
C ASN A 157 -10.73 -9.18 -19.81
N PHE A 158 -10.39 -10.31 -20.42
CA PHE A 158 -10.71 -11.64 -19.93
C PHE A 158 -9.41 -12.38 -19.59
N PHE A 159 -9.33 -12.91 -18.38
CA PHE A 159 -8.20 -13.70 -17.93
C PHE A 159 -8.71 -15.04 -17.39
N THR A 160 -8.07 -16.11 -17.80
CA THR A 160 -8.32 -17.43 -17.23
C THR A 160 -7.98 -17.43 -15.74
N ASN A 161 -8.55 -18.37 -14.98
CA ASN A 161 -8.31 -18.46 -13.54
C ASN A 161 -6.80 -18.51 -13.18
N GLU A 162 -5.98 -19.21 -13.98
CA GLU A 162 -4.53 -19.29 -13.72
C GLU A 162 -3.81 -17.97 -14.04
N GLU A 163 -4.12 -17.35 -15.19
CA GLU A 163 -3.59 -16.03 -15.54
C GLU A 163 -3.99 -14.96 -14.51
N ALA A 164 -5.23 -15.01 -14.03
CA ALA A 164 -5.72 -14.07 -13.02
C ALA A 164 -4.91 -14.15 -11.73
N LYS A 165 -4.58 -15.37 -11.26
CA LYS A 165 -3.76 -15.56 -10.05
C LYS A 165 -2.36 -14.99 -10.21
N GLU A 166 -1.72 -15.23 -11.35
CA GLU A 166 -0.39 -14.67 -11.64
C GLU A 166 -0.42 -13.14 -11.67
N ARG A 167 -1.39 -12.56 -12.39
CA ARG A 167 -1.57 -11.11 -12.50
C ARG A 167 -1.86 -10.45 -11.16
N ILE A 168 -2.70 -11.06 -10.33
CA ILE A 168 -2.98 -10.62 -8.96
C ILE A 168 -1.69 -10.66 -8.11
N LEU A 169 -0.90 -11.73 -8.19
CA LEU A 169 0.36 -11.83 -7.46
C LEU A 169 1.33 -10.71 -7.85
N PHE A 170 1.53 -10.48 -9.14
CA PHE A 170 2.39 -9.41 -9.63
C PHE A 170 1.86 -8.03 -9.25
N SER A 171 0.54 -7.83 -9.21
CA SER A 171 -0.08 -6.60 -8.75
C SER A 171 0.21 -6.32 -7.27
N PHE A 172 0.16 -7.32 -6.40
CA PHE A 172 0.56 -7.18 -5.00
C PHE A 172 2.05 -6.84 -4.86
N ILE A 173 2.91 -7.46 -5.67
CA ILE A 173 4.36 -7.18 -5.65
C ILE A 173 4.64 -5.75 -6.13
N SER A 174 4.14 -5.38 -7.31
CA SER A 174 4.36 -4.05 -7.89
C SER A 174 3.79 -2.95 -6.99
N GLY A 175 2.55 -3.11 -6.56
CA GLY A 175 1.93 -2.17 -5.65
C GLY A 175 2.57 -2.12 -4.28
N GLY A 176 3.27 -3.18 -3.87
CA GLY A 176 4.08 -3.21 -2.67
C GLY A 176 5.14 -2.10 -2.66
N PHE A 177 5.75 -1.78 -3.79
CA PHE A 177 6.72 -0.68 -3.90
C PHE A 177 6.07 0.67 -3.60
N SER A 178 4.82 0.89 -4.02
CA SER A 178 4.06 2.08 -3.67
C SER A 178 3.81 2.18 -2.17
N MET A 179 3.49 1.08 -1.52
CA MET A 179 3.30 1.03 -0.05
C MET A 179 4.60 1.31 0.71
N LEU A 180 5.74 0.78 0.21
CA LEU A 180 7.06 1.08 0.78
C LEU A 180 7.41 2.56 0.65
N PHE A 181 7.11 3.19 -0.49
CA PHE A 181 7.29 4.62 -0.69
C PHE A 181 6.48 5.45 0.31
N TYR A 182 5.17 5.20 0.44
CA TYR A 182 4.32 5.89 1.41
C TYR A 182 4.80 5.72 2.85
N THR A 183 5.26 4.52 3.20
CA THR A 183 5.85 4.21 4.51
C THR A 183 7.06 5.10 4.80
N VAL A 184 7.97 5.21 3.85
CA VAL A 184 9.19 6.04 4.00
C VAL A 184 8.86 7.53 4.06
N VAL A 185 7.93 8.00 3.23
CA VAL A 185 7.43 9.38 3.28
C VAL A 185 6.86 9.68 4.65
N SER A 186 6.02 8.81 5.21
CA SER A 186 5.40 9.00 6.51
C SER A 186 6.43 9.06 7.65
N MET A 187 7.44 8.18 7.63
CA MET A 187 8.53 8.21 8.60
C MET A 187 9.31 9.52 8.50
N THR A 188 9.58 9.99 7.28
CA THR A 188 10.29 11.25 7.03
C THR A 188 9.47 12.45 7.53
N LEU A 189 8.15 12.47 7.28
CA LEU A 189 7.25 13.48 7.83
C LEU A 189 7.27 13.49 9.37
N ALA A 190 7.28 12.32 10.00
CA ALA A 190 7.36 12.18 11.45
C ALA A 190 8.66 12.78 12.03
N ILE A 191 9.78 12.64 11.33
CA ILE A 191 11.07 13.24 11.71
C ILE A 191 11.03 14.77 11.60
N ILE A 192 10.34 15.31 10.59
CA ILE A 192 10.25 16.74 10.33
C ILE A 192 9.32 17.41 11.33
N ILE A 193 8.12 16.86 11.51
CA ILE A 193 6.99 17.46 12.24
C ILE A 193 7.09 17.19 13.74
N LYS A 194 7.59 16.02 14.15
CA LYS A 194 7.79 15.55 15.53
C LYS A 194 6.50 15.32 16.35
N GLU A 195 5.35 15.78 15.91
CA GLU A 195 4.07 15.69 16.60
C GLU A 195 3.13 14.70 15.84
N ALA A 196 2.41 13.84 16.58
CA ALA A 196 1.64 12.75 15.99
C ALA A 196 0.47 13.23 15.13
N THR A 197 -0.38 14.10 15.68
CA THR A 197 -1.59 14.57 14.98
C THR A 197 -1.27 15.35 13.73
N ALA A 198 -0.31 16.29 13.82
CA ALA A 198 0.12 17.07 12.67
C ALA A 198 0.78 16.18 11.60
N THR A 199 1.53 15.14 11.99
CA THR A 199 2.09 14.17 11.06
C THR A 199 1.00 13.37 10.35
N TRP A 200 -0.04 12.94 11.04
CA TRP A 200 -1.16 12.22 10.43
C TRP A 200 -1.93 13.08 9.44
N ILE A 201 -2.18 14.35 9.79
CA ILE A 201 -2.82 15.31 8.89
C ILE A 201 -1.96 15.51 7.62
N ALA A 202 -0.66 15.73 7.79
CA ALA A 202 0.27 15.90 6.66
C ALA A 202 0.35 14.64 5.79
N ALA A 203 0.37 13.45 6.40
CA ALA A 203 0.38 12.16 5.69
C ALA A 203 -0.92 11.95 4.89
N THR A 204 -2.06 12.23 5.51
CA THR A 204 -3.37 12.15 4.83
C THR A 204 -3.45 13.16 3.68
N PHE A 205 -3.02 14.39 3.90
CA PHE A 205 -2.98 15.40 2.85
C PHE A 205 -2.08 14.97 1.69
N PHE A 206 -0.88 14.46 1.98
CA PHE A 206 0.04 13.93 0.97
C PHE A 206 -0.62 12.82 0.15
N LEU A 207 -1.30 11.86 0.80
CA LEU A 207 -1.99 10.77 0.13
C LEU A 207 -3.12 11.27 -0.77
N VAL A 208 -4.00 12.13 -0.24
CA VAL A 208 -5.13 12.69 -0.99
C VAL A 208 -4.63 13.50 -2.18
N PHE A 209 -3.65 14.38 -1.97
CA PHE A 209 -3.05 15.18 -3.02
C PHE A 209 -2.42 14.33 -4.12
N THR A 210 -1.70 13.27 -3.74
CA THR A 210 -1.13 12.31 -4.69
C THR A 210 -2.22 11.65 -5.54
N ASN A 211 -3.31 11.19 -4.92
CA ASN A 211 -4.42 10.55 -5.64
C ASN A 211 -5.18 11.52 -6.56
N LEU A 212 -5.26 12.80 -6.20
CA LEU A 212 -5.83 13.82 -7.08
C LEU A 212 -4.92 14.05 -8.30
N LEU A 213 -3.62 14.21 -8.09
CA LEU A 213 -2.64 14.42 -9.16
C LEU A 213 -2.52 13.20 -10.09
N LEU A 214 -2.74 11.99 -9.57
CA LEU A 214 -2.72 10.77 -10.38
C LEU A 214 -3.70 10.84 -11.56
N LYS A 215 -4.88 11.42 -11.34
CA LYS A 215 -5.96 11.53 -12.33
C LYS A 215 -5.81 12.69 -13.29
N ILE A 216 -4.91 13.65 -13.00
CA ILE A 216 -4.69 14.83 -13.83
C ILE A 216 -3.60 14.54 -14.85
N ASP A 217 -3.87 14.81 -16.13
CA ASP A 217 -2.80 14.86 -17.12
C ASP A 217 -1.95 16.10 -16.88
N LEU A 218 -0.65 15.88 -16.68
CA LEU A 218 0.31 16.96 -16.39
C LEU A 218 0.74 17.74 -17.65
N ASN A 219 0.11 17.47 -18.81
CA ASN A 219 0.38 18.12 -20.10
C ASN A 219 1.88 18.13 -20.49
N SER A 220 2.65 17.20 -19.98
CA SER A 220 4.08 17.03 -20.28
C SER A 220 4.44 15.55 -20.24
N THR A 221 4.97 15.04 -21.32
CA THR A 221 5.44 13.64 -21.42
C THR A 221 6.49 13.34 -20.35
N PHE A 222 7.40 14.29 -20.11
CA PHE A 222 8.40 14.16 -19.05
C PHE A 222 7.76 14.03 -17.66
N LEU A 223 6.81 14.91 -17.30
CA LEU A 223 6.17 14.86 -15.98
C LEU A 223 5.30 13.61 -15.82
N ASN A 224 4.58 13.20 -16.87
CA ASN A 224 3.78 11.97 -16.82
C ASN A 224 4.64 10.71 -16.68
N GLN A 225 5.86 10.72 -17.16
CA GLN A 225 6.76 9.58 -17.07
C GLN A 225 7.60 9.57 -15.79
N TRP A 226 8.02 10.73 -15.27
CA TRP A 226 8.99 10.83 -14.16
C TRP A 226 8.35 11.20 -12.81
N ALA A 227 7.17 11.81 -12.79
CA ALA A 227 6.55 12.19 -11.53
C ALA A 227 6.14 10.94 -10.70
N TYR A 228 6.58 10.88 -9.45
CA TYR A 228 6.28 9.76 -8.54
C TYR A 228 4.79 9.42 -8.49
N VAL A 229 3.93 10.41 -8.64
CA VAL A 229 2.48 10.26 -8.65
C VAL A 229 2.01 9.27 -9.71
N LYS A 230 2.60 9.30 -10.91
CA LYS A 230 2.23 8.41 -12.02
C LYS A 230 2.77 6.99 -11.86
N LEU A 231 3.79 6.80 -11.00
CA LEU A 231 4.42 5.50 -10.77
C LEU A 231 3.66 4.65 -9.76
N ILE A 232 2.86 5.27 -8.88
CA ILE A 232 2.21 4.61 -7.75
C ILE A 232 1.15 3.59 -8.18
N ASP A 233 0.53 3.79 -9.34
CA ASP A 233 -0.57 2.97 -9.82
C ASP A 233 -0.13 1.87 -10.81
N SER A 234 1.17 1.59 -10.85
CA SER A 234 1.78 0.61 -11.77
C SER A 234 1.25 -0.82 -11.61
N TRP A 235 0.62 -1.14 -10.48
CA TRP A 235 -0.03 -2.42 -10.25
C TRP A 235 -1.22 -2.67 -11.18
N GLN A 236 -1.85 -1.63 -11.74
CA GLN A 236 -2.97 -1.76 -12.67
C GLN A 236 -2.56 -2.26 -14.05
N TYR A 237 -1.29 -2.05 -14.46
CA TYR A 237 -0.78 -2.54 -15.75
C TYR A 237 -0.89 -4.07 -15.91
N PHE A 238 -0.95 -4.80 -14.80
CA PHE A 238 -1.15 -6.26 -14.84
C PHE A 238 -2.55 -6.67 -15.27
N PHE A 239 -3.52 -5.77 -15.29
CA PHE A 239 -4.90 -6.05 -15.71
C PHE A 239 -5.23 -5.53 -17.12
N TYR A 240 -4.24 -5.03 -17.85
CA TYR A 240 -4.34 -4.80 -19.30
C TYR A 240 -4.16 -6.10 -20.09
N PRO A 241 -4.67 -6.20 -21.35
CA PRO A 241 -4.55 -7.41 -22.17
C PRO A 241 -3.10 -7.89 -22.28
N GLU A 242 -2.21 -6.98 -22.61
CA GLU A 242 -0.76 -7.21 -22.65
C GLU A 242 -0.09 -6.41 -21.53
N VAL A 243 0.79 -7.09 -20.78
CA VAL A 243 1.53 -6.45 -19.70
C VAL A 243 2.73 -5.71 -20.29
N GLU A 244 2.77 -4.40 -20.12
CA GLU A 244 3.89 -3.56 -20.50
C GLU A 244 5.06 -3.69 -19.50
N TRP A 245 5.78 -4.80 -19.59
CA TRP A 245 6.87 -5.13 -18.64
C TRP A 245 7.96 -4.05 -18.56
N GLU A 246 8.26 -3.42 -19.68
CA GLU A 246 9.25 -2.33 -19.74
C GLU A 246 8.80 -1.15 -18.90
N GLN A 247 7.55 -0.72 -19.05
CA GLN A 247 6.98 0.38 -18.30
C GLN A 247 6.85 0.05 -16.80
N VAL A 248 6.39 -1.16 -16.47
CA VAL A 248 6.28 -1.62 -15.07
C VAL A 248 7.66 -1.66 -14.40
N SER A 249 8.66 -2.19 -15.10
CA SER A 249 10.03 -2.26 -14.57
C SER A 249 10.63 -0.88 -14.36
N PHE A 250 10.47 0.02 -15.34
CA PHE A 250 10.92 1.41 -15.24
C PHE A 250 10.27 2.11 -14.05
N ASN A 251 8.95 2.03 -13.93
CA ASN A 251 8.19 2.64 -12.85
C ASN A 251 8.63 2.12 -11.48
N THR A 252 8.81 0.81 -11.35
CA THR A 252 9.21 0.16 -10.10
C THR A 252 10.62 0.61 -9.68
N VAL A 253 11.58 0.62 -10.60
CA VAL A 253 12.96 1.06 -10.34
C VAL A 253 12.98 2.54 -9.95
N LEU A 254 12.27 3.38 -10.68
CA LEU A 254 12.22 4.81 -10.40
C LEU A 254 11.56 5.10 -9.04
N LEU A 255 10.47 4.42 -8.71
CA LEU A 255 9.81 4.54 -7.41
C LEU A 255 10.71 4.05 -6.27
N PHE A 256 11.50 2.98 -6.50
CA PHE A 256 12.51 2.53 -5.54
C PHE A 256 13.59 3.59 -5.32
N ILE A 257 14.06 4.26 -6.37
CA ILE A 257 15.01 5.39 -6.25
C ILE A 257 14.42 6.52 -5.41
N TYR A 258 13.17 6.91 -5.65
CA TYR A 258 12.49 7.91 -4.82
C TYR A 258 12.35 7.48 -3.36
N THR A 259 12.07 6.21 -3.12
CA THR A 259 11.99 5.65 -1.76
C THR A 259 13.33 5.77 -1.04
N VAL A 260 14.42 5.38 -1.69
CA VAL A 260 15.78 5.48 -1.12
C VAL A 260 16.18 6.93 -0.91
N ALA A 261 15.94 7.81 -1.88
CA ALA A 261 16.26 9.23 -1.77
C ALA A 261 15.50 9.90 -0.60
N THR A 262 14.22 9.58 -0.42
CA THR A 262 13.41 10.08 0.70
C THR A 262 13.92 9.54 2.04
N ALA A 263 14.32 8.28 2.13
CA ALA A 263 14.89 7.68 3.34
C ALA A 263 16.25 8.35 3.71
N LEU A 264 17.09 8.59 2.72
CA LEU A 264 18.38 9.29 2.92
C LEU A 264 18.17 10.73 3.37
N PHE A 265 17.23 11.43 2.76
CA PHE A 265 16.86 12.80 3.16
C PHE A 265 16.34 12.84 4.60
N GLY A 266 15.40 11.97 4.97
CA GLY A 266 14.90 11.89 6.34
C GLY A 266 15.98 11.51 7.36
N SER A 267 16.87 10.58 7.00
CA SER A 267 18.02 10.20 7.84
C SER A 267 18.99 11.37 8.02
N TYR A 268 19.31 12.09 6.97
CA TYR A 268 20.15 13.28 7.02
C TYR A 268 19.58 14.35 7.95
N LEU A 269 18.28 14.63 7.84
CA LEU A 269 17.60 15.59 8.70
C LEU A 269 17.63 15.17 10.18
N PHE A 270 17.46 13.87 10.46
CA PHE A 270 17.51 13.35 11.81
C PHE A 270 18.91 13.48 12.44
N ILE A 271 19.96 13.12 11.68
CA ILE A 271 21.34 13.14 12.16
C ILE A 271 21.82 14.57 12.44
N LYS A 272 21.46 15.52 11.55
CA LYS A 272 21.88 16.92 11.63
C LYS A 272 21.18 17.71 12.74
N LYS A 273 19.97 17.33 13.13
CA LYS A 273 19.23 18.02 14.18
C LYS A 273 19.82 17.69 15.56
N ASP A 274 20.02 18.73 16.36
CA ASP A 274 20.28 18.56 17.78
C ASP A 274 19.04 17.99 18.46
N LEU A 275 19.25 17.08 19.40
CA LEU A 275 18.20 16.40 20.14
C LEU A 275 17.84 17.27 21.34
N GLU A 276 17.08 18.33 21.10
CA GLU A 276 16.46 19.13 22.16
C GLU A 276 15.21 18.43 22.73
#